data_943b57d86e90d084f961cff0fbffe249
#
_entry.id   943b57d86e90d084f961cff0fbffe249
#
_cell.length_a   1.000
_cell.length_b   1.000
_cell.length_c   1.000
_cell.angle_alpha   90.00
_cell.angle_beta   90.00
_cell.angle_gamma   90.00
#
_symmetry.space_group_name_H-M   'P 1'
#
loop_
_entity.id
_entity.type
_entity.pdbx_description
1 polymer ?
#
loop_
_entity_poly.entity_id
_entity_poly.type
_entity_poly.pdbx_seq_one_letter_code
_entity_poly.pdbx_strand_id
1 'polypeptide(L)'
;KTKHILAVLIIGLLTCGCDKTIEFNGKITSPMLVVSSFVTPDSVIKAEVTKSRFFLDEGYVFDRVTNADFNLYVNGILKEKMVHTGYGIYLSGYRPHPGEEIKIEVAAQGFTTISGTSVIPAQTPILKVDTSSVIEKEYYIGSKGGYGGMNSQDTLSELTLKKISFRVKFKDDGDKRNYYRLVVRKRIYFED
;
A
#
# COMPACT_ATOMS: atom_id res chain seq x y z
N LYS A 1 14.91 58.01 -16.30
CA LYS A 1 15.11 57.59 -14.89
C LYS A 1 13.78 57.27 -14.16
N THR A 2 12.71 58.05 -14.39
CA THR A 2 11.38 57.84 -13.77
C THR A 2 10.69 56.53 -14.22
N LYS A 3 10.88 56.13 -15.49
CA LYS A 3 10.29 54.88 -16.02
C LYS A 3 10.85 53.62 -15.37
N HIS A 4 12.13 53.60 -15.03
CA HIS A 4 12.76 52.44 -14.34
C HIS A 4 12.35 52.36 -12.84
N ILE A 5 12.12 53.49 -12.20
CA ILE A 5 11.63 53.52 -10.82
C ILE A 5 10.20 52.99 -10.76
N LEU A 6 9.35 53.37 -11.72
CA LEU A 6 7.98 52.87 -11.82
C LEU A 6 7.92 51.35 -12.07
N ALA A 7 8.81 50.83 -12.93
CA ALA A 7 8.89 49.40 -13.22
C ALA A 7 9.33 48.59 -11.98
N VAL A 8 10.30 49.09 -11.22
CA VAL A 8 10.73 48.42 -9.96
C VAL A 8 9.63 48.42 -8.90
N LEU A 9 8.86 49.52 -8.82
CA LEU A 9 7.74 49.62 -7.88
C LEU A 9 6.60 48.63 -8.23
N ILE A 10 6.30 48.45 -9.52
CA ILE A 10 5.29 47.49 -9.98
C ILE A 10 5.73 46.03 -9.74
N ILE A 11 7.00 45.70 -9.97
CA ILE A 11 7.56 44.35 -9.66
C ILE A 11 7.50 44.06 -8.17
N GLY A 12 7.81 45.05 -7.32
CA GLY A 12 7.73 44.91 -5.86
C GLY A 12 6.29 44.65 -5.33
N LEU A 13 5.27 45.18 -6.00
CA LEU A 13 3.87 44.97 -5.66
C LEU A 13 3.36 43.55 -6.04
N LEU A 14 3.99 42.91 -7.02
CA LEU A 14 3.59 41.57 -7.52
C LEU A 14 4.14 40.43 -6.63
N THR A 15 5.08 40.72 -5.73
CA THR A 15 5.67 39.71 -4.83
C THR A 15 4.95 39.57 -3.48
N CYS A 16 3.90 40.33 -3.19
CA CYS A 16 3.05 40.12 -2.02
C CYS A 16 2.12 38.91 -2.26
N GLY A 17 2.68 37.70 -2.21
CA GLY A 17 1.90 36.47 -2.10
C GLY A 17 1.27 36.45 -0.70
N CYS A 18 -0.06 36.55 -0.62
CA CYS A 18 -0.78 36.28 0.63
C CYS A 18 -0.89 34.77 0.82
N ASP A 19 -0.06 34.19 1.66
CA ASP A 19 -0.30 32.85 2.19
C ASP A 19 -1.51 32.91 3.12
N LYS A 20 -2.61 32.33 2.68
CA LYS A 20 -3.80 32.19 3.50
C LYS A 20 -3.69 30.90 4.32
N THR A 21 -3.32 31.01 5.57
CA THR A 21 -3.39 29.87 6.52
C THR A 21 -4.86 29.58 6.79
N ILE A 22 -5.30 28.37 6.47
CA ILE A 22 -6.65 27.88 6.81
C ILE A 22 -6.53 27.25 8.20
N GLU A 23 -7.16 27.89 9.19
CA GLU A 23 -7.26 27.33 10.53
C GLU A 23 -8.26 26.18 10.54
N PHE A 24 -7.88 25.06 11.19
CA PHE A 24 -8.78 23.94 11.40
C PHE A 24 -9.68 24.24 12.61
N ASN A 25 -10.97 24.48 12.33
CA ASN A 25 -11.99 24.72 13.35
C ASN A 25 -12.84 23.48 13.68
N GLY A 26 -12.38 22.29 13.27
CA GLY A 26 -13.06 21.01 13.51
C GLY A 26 -12.80 20.47 14.93
N LYS A 27 -13.67 19.53 15.34
CA LYS A 27 -13.49 18.82 16.62
C LYS A 27 -12.38 17.79 16.48
N ILE A 28 -11.37 17.87 17.35
CA ILE A 28 -10.35 16.82 17.47
C ILE A 28 -10.96 15.63 18.22
N THR A 29 -10.95 14.47 17.60
CA THR A 29 -11.42 13.21 18.20
C THR A 29 -10.28 12.49 18.90
N SER A 30 -10.59 11.78 20.00
CA SER A 30 -9.63 10.91 20.66
C SER A 30 -9.15 9.80 19.71
N PRO A 31 -7.88 9.36 19.82
CA PRO A 31 -7.38 8.24 19.04
C PRO A 31 -8.22 6.98 19.20
N MET A 32 -8.41 6.26 18.11
CA MET A 32 -9.15 4.98 18.06
C MET A 32 -8.22 3.86 17.61
N LEU A 33 -8.58 2.61 17.92
CA LEU A 33 -7.90 1.44 17.34
C LEU A 33 -8.15 1.40 15.82
N VAL A 34 -7.08 1.04 15.11
CA VAL A 34 -7.12 0.77 13.66
C VAL A 34 -6.48 -0.58 13.44
N VAL A 35 -7.20 -1.47 12.76
CA VAL A 35 -6.68 -2.79 12.36
C VAL A 35 -6.60 -2.85 10.84
N SER A 36 -5.42 -3.18 10.34
CA SER A 36 -5.18 -3.43 8.93
C SER A 36 -4.81 -4.90 8.74
N SER A 37 -5.63 -5.62 7.99
CA SER A 37 -5.40 -7.03 7.68
C SER A 37 -5.81 -7.33 6.25
N PHE A 38 -5.00 -8.10 5.56
CA PHE A 38 -5.31 -8.62 4.24
C PHE A 38 -5.34 -10.15 4.32
N VAL A 39 -6.53 -10.71 4.25
CA VAL A 39 -6.77 -12.15 4.45
C VAL A 39 -6.84 -12.86 3.12
N THR A 40 -6.06 -13.92 2.95
CA THR A 40 -6.04 -14.76 1.73
C THR A 40 -5.98 -16.23 2.10
N PRO A 41 -6.45 -17.16 1.26
CA PRO A 41 -6.35 -18.60 1.53
C PRO A 41 -4.92 -19.13 1.44
N ASP A 42 -3.98 -18.36 0.90
CA ASP A 42 -2.61 -18.81 0.60
C ASP A 42 -1.66 -18.70 1.80
N SER A 43 -2.03 -17.94 2.84
CA SER A 43 -1.15 -17.63 3.95
C SER A 43 -1.88 -17.55 5.29
N VAL A 44 -1.12 -17.61 6.39
CA VAL A 44 -1.64 -17.29 7.72
C VAL A 44 -2.12 -15.84 7.77
N ILE A 45 -3.10 -15.57 8.62
CA ILE A 45 -3.65 -14.22 8.78
C ILE A 45 -2.62 -13.37 9.51
N LYS A 46 -2.32 -12.23 8.91
CA LYS A 46 -1.47 -11.19 9.49
C LYS A 46 -2.28 -9.91 9.62
N ALA A 47 -2.20 -9.29 10.79
CA ALA A 47 -2.83 -7.99 11.03
C ALA A 47 -1.84 -7.02 11.68
N GLU A 48 -1.98 -5.75 11.38
CA GLU A 48 -1.29 -4.66 12.07
C GLU A 48 -2.30 -3.87 12.90
N VAL A 49 -1.96 -3.59 14.16
CA VAL A 49 -2.79 -2.80 15.07
C VAL A 49 -2.07 -1.49 15.39
N THR A 50 -2.74 -0.39 15.08
CA THR A 50 -2.25 0.96 15.31
C THR A 50 -3.31 1.82 15.99
N LYS A 51 -2.96 3.04 16.39
CA LYS A 51 -3.90 4.08 16.80
C LYS A 51 -4.13 5.03 15.64
N SER A 52 -5.36 5.50 15.50
CA SER A 52 -5.62 6.63 14.62
C SER A 52 -4.95 7.88 15.18
N ARG A 53 -4.61 8.81 14.30
CA ARG A 53 -4.05 10.11 14.68
C ARG A 53 -4.81 11.22 13.97
N PHE A 54 -4.71 12.39 14.52
CA PHE A 54 -5.24 13.57 13.87
C PHE A 54 -4.36 13.91 12.64
N PHE A 55 -4.99 14.28 11.54
CA PHE A 55 -4.28 14.46 10.26
C PHE A 55 -3.31 15.65 10.22
N LEU A 56 -3.46 16.61 11.16
CA LEU A 56 -2.54 17.75 11.34
C LEU A 56 -1.44 17.48 12.35
N ASP A 57 -1.41 16.31 13.02
CA ASP A 57 -0.32 15.97 13.91
C ASP A 57 0.97 15.79 13.11
N GLU A 58 2.07 16.30 13.66
CA GLU A 58 3.38 16.15 13.07
C GLU A 58 3.86 14.68 13.10
N GLY A 59 4.59 14.27 12.07
CA GLY A 59 5.15 12.94 11.94
C GLY A 59 4.36 12.04 10.97
N TYR A 60 5.03 10.98 10.48
CA TYR A 60 4.49 10.05 9.48
C TYR A 60 4.25 8.64 10.02
N VAL A 61 4.55 8.39 11.30
CA VAL A 61 4.48 7.06 11.91
C VAL A 61 3.25 6.96 12.80
N PHE A 62 2.45 5.92 12.59
CA PHE A 62 1.33 5.60 13.47
C PHE A 62 1.83 4.89 14.73
N ASP A 63 1.26 5.24 15.88
CA ASP A 63 1.52 4.54 17.14
C ASP A 63 1.02 3.10 17.06
N ARG A 64 1.90 2.16 17.32
CA ARG A 64 1.61 0.73 17.29
C ARG A 64 1.07 0.25 18.63
N VAL A 65 0.09 -0.66 18.56
CA VAL A 65 -0.50 -1.31 19.74
C VAL A 65 0.09 -2.71 19.85
N THR A 66 0.85 -2.96 20.92
CA THR A 66 1.60 -4.19 21.11
C THR A 66 1.01 -5.15 22.16
N ASN A 67 -0.02 -4.68 22.87
CA ASN A 67 -0.66 -5.37 23.99
C ASN A 67 -2.18 -5.57 23.79
N ALA A 68 -2.62 -5.67 22.53
CA ALA A 68 -4.02 -5.93 22.25
C ALA A 68 -4.38 -7.41 22.48
N ASP A 69 -5.57 -7.66 23.00
CA ASP A 69 -6.24 -8.96 22.97
C ASP A 69 -6.89 -9.12 21.60
N PHE A 70 -6.36 -10.04 20.80
CA PHE A 70 -6.73 -10.17 19.40
C PHE A 70 -7.31 -11.57 19.14
N ASN A 71 -8.63 -11.65 18.97
CA ASN A 71 -9.36 -12.89 18.75
C ASN A 71 -9.67 -13.11 17.27
N LEU A 72 -9.44 -14.32 16.79
CA LEU A 72 -9.78 -14.80 15.46
C LEU A 72 -10.95 -15.78 15.55
N TYR A 73 -12.00 -15.49 14.78
CA TYR A 73 -13.16 -16.39 14.64
C TYR A 73 -13.25 -16.88 13.20
N VAL A 74 -13.65 -18.15 13.04
CA VAL A 74 -13.93 -18.79 11.77
C VAL A 74 -15.34 -19.31 11.80
N ASN A 75 -16.18 -18.90 10.88
CA ASN A 75 -17.60 -19.26 10.80
C ASN A 75 -18.34 -19.07 12.15
N GLY A 76 -18.05 -17.93 12.80
CA GLY A 76 -18.66 -17.55 14.09
C GLY A 76 -18.06 -18.23 15.33
N ILE A 77 -17.13 -19.17 15.18
CA ILE A 77 -16.50 -19.90 16.29
C ILE A 77 -15.12 -19.32 16.57
N LEU A 78 -14.82 -19.03 17.85
CA LEU A 78 -13.48 -18.60 18.27
C LEU A 78 -12.47 -19.71 17.90
N LYS A 79 -11.54 -19.36 17.02
CA LYS A 79 -10.51 -20.28 16.53
C LYS A 79 -9.26 -20.22 17.37
N GLU A 80 -8.75 -19.01 17.59
CA GLU A 80 -7.52 -18.78 18.36
C GLU A 80 -7.36 -17.30 18.74
N LYS A 81 -6.42 -17.04 19.64
CA LYS A 81 -5.87 -15.71 19.86
C LYS A 81 -4.64 -15.52 18.99
N MET A 82 -4.61 -14.42 18.24
CA MET A 82 -3.44 -14.09 17.43
C MET A 82 -2.29 -13.60 18.30
N VAL A 83 -1.07 -13.96 17.92
CA VAL A 83 0.14 -13.71 18.71
C VAL A 83 0.83 -12.44 18.18
N HIS A 84 1.18 -11.53 19.09
CA HIS A 84 2.01 -10.36 18.79
C HIS A 84 3.45 -10.81 18.48
N THR A 85 3.97 -10.39 17.33
CA THR A 85 5.31 -10.76 16.84
C THR A 85 6.30 -9.59 16.73
N GLY A 86 5.86 -8.42 17.15
CA GLY A 86 6.66 -7.20 17.12
C GLY A 86 6.00 -6.08 16.28
N TYR A 87 6.33 -4.86 16.57
CA TYR A 87 5.90 -3.67 15.80
C TYR A 87 4.38 -3.57 15.55
N GLY A 88 3.55 -4.00 16.52
CA GLY A 88 2.08 -4.01 16.37
C GLY A 88 1.55 -5.05 15.38
N ILE A 89 2.39 -5.99 14.96
CA ILE A 89 2.02 -7.09 14.08
C ILE A 89 1.54 -8.29 14.92
N TYR A 90 0.38 -8.82 14.53
CA TYR A 90 -0.23 -10.02 15.10
C TYR A 90 -0.35 -11.08 14.00
N LEU A 91 0.05 -12.31 14.33
CA LEU A 91 -0.03 -13.47 13.44
C LEU A 91 -0.95 -14.54 14.02
N SER A 92 -1.70 -15.18 13.14
CA SER A 92 -2.43 -16.41 13.42
C SER A 92 -1.58 -17.64 13.07
N GLY A 93 -1.91 -18.81 13.65
CA GLY A 93 -1.48 -20.11 13.13
C GLY A 93 -2.40 -20.62 12.01
N TYR A 94 -3.57 -20.01 11.85
CA TYR A 94 -4.62 -20.48 10.96
C TYR A 94 -4.44 -19.97 9.52
N ARG A 95 -4.70 -20.87 8.55
CA ARG A 95 -4.80 -20.54 7.11
C ARG A 95 -6.26 -20.66 6.72
N PRO A 96 -6.89 -19.58 6.24
CA PRO A 96 -8.29 -19.60 5.82
C PRO A 96 -8.51 -20.46 4.58
N HIS A 97 -9.72 -20.99 4.45
CA HIS A 97 -10.16 -21.70 3.24
C HIS A 97 -11.20 -20.87 2.49
N PRO A 98 -11.29 -21.07 1.17
CA PRO A 98 -12.34 -20.44 0.37
C PRO A 98 -13.74 -20.74 0.92
N GLY A 99 -14.59 -19.71 1.02
CA GLY A 99 -15.94 -19.78 1.55
C GLY A 99 -16.07 -19.58 3.06
N GLU A 100 -14.98 -19.58 3.81
CA GLU A 100 -15.02 -19.31 5.25
C GLU A 100 -15.26 -17.84 5.54
N GLU A 101 -16.08 -17.59 6.56
CA GLU A 101 -16.22 -16.28 7.17
C GLU A 101 -15.15 -16.11 8.24
N ILE A 102 -14.33 -15.08 8.06
CA ILE A 102 -13.28 -14.68 9.01
C ILE A 102 -13.74 -13.43 9.73
N LYS A 103 -13.89 -13.50 11.06
CA LYS A 103 -14.09 -12.33 11.92
C LYS A 103 -12.86 -12.14 12.78
N ILE A 104 -12.39 -10.92 12.86
CA ILE A 104 -11.38 -10.48 13.82
C ILE A 104 -12.01 -9.55 14.83
N GLU A 105 -11.56 -9.65 16.08
CA GLU A 105 -11.99 -8.80 17.18
C GLU A 105 -10.78 -8.38 18.00
N VAL A 106 -10.64 -7.08 18.22
CA VAL A 106 -9.46 -6.51 18.87
C VAL A 106 -9.89 -5.60 20.01
N ALA A 107 -9.37 -5.88 21.19
CA ALA A 107 -9.53 -5.09 22.40
C ALA A 107 -8.16 -4.62 22.89
N ALA A 108 -8.05 -3.38 23.34
CA ALA A 108 -6.87 -2.87 24.01
C ALA A 108 -7.28 -1.91 25.12
N GLN A 109 -6.46 -1.83 26.18
CA GLN A 109 -6.73 -0.98 27.32
C GLN A 109 -6.88 0.49 26.90
N GLY A 110 -7.96 1.13 27.32
CA GLY A 110 -8.27 2.51 27.03
C GLY A 110 -8.95 2.75 25.68
N PHE A 111 -9.32 1.70 24.94
CA PHE A 111 -9.97 1.77 23.64
C PHE A 111 -11.27 0.95 23.63
N THR A 112 -12.19 1.39 22.79
CA THR A 112 -13.37 0.57 22.46
C THR A 112 -12.94 -0.64 21.65
N THR A 113 -13.48 -1.82 21.97
CA THR A 113 -13.28 -3.03 21.16
C THR A 113 -13.81 -2.84 19.76
N ILE A 114 -13.04 -3.24 18.78
CA ILE A 114 -13.41 -3.18 17.36
C ILE A 114 -13.43 -4.56 16.75
N SER A 115 -14.24 -4.75 15.72
CA SER A 115 -14.30 -6.00 14.97
C SER A 115 -14.54 -5.76 13.49
N GLY A 116 -14.10 -6.71 12.68
CA GLY A 116 -14.33 -6.74 11.25
C GLY A 116 -14.57 -8.15 10.76
N THR A 117 -15.43 -8.31 9.78
CA THR A 117 -15.78 -9.61 9.18
C THR A 117 -15.61 -9.57 7.68
N SER A 118 -15.11 -10.66 7.11
CA SER A 118 -14.96 -10.83 5.67
C SER A 118 -15.11 -12.31 5.31
N VAL A 119 -15.65 -12.59 4.12
CA VAL A 119 -15.72 -13.96 3.59
C VAL A 119 -14.56 -14.16 2.62
N ILE A 120 -13.87 -15.30 2.75
CA ILE A 120 -12.79 -15.66 1.83
C ILE A 120 -13.40 -16.04 0.47
N PRO A 121 -13.07 -15.32 -0.60
CA PRO A 121 -13.65 -15.61 -1.90
C PRO A 121 -13.17 -16.95 -2.43
N ALA A 122 -14.03 -17.64 -3.20
CA ALA A 122 -13.65 -18.81 -3.95
C ALA A 122 -12.62 -18.45 -5.02
N GLN A 123 -11.71 -19.37 -5.29
CA GLN A 123 -10.74 -19.19 -6.36
C GLN A 123 -11.45 -19.28 -7.73
N THR A 124 -11.23 -18.29 -8.57
CA THR A 124 -11.75 -18.31 -9.95
C THR A 124 -10.84 -19.16 -10.83
N PRO A 125 -11.36 -20.21 -11.49
CA PRO A 125 -10.57 -21.05 -12.36
C PRO A 125 -10.03 -20.28 -13.56
N ILE A 126 -8.73 -20.40 -13.80
CA ILE A 126 -8.11 -19.91 -15.04
C ILE A 126 -8.39 -20.93 -16.14
N LEU A 127 -9.08 -20.50 -17.19
CA LEU A 127 -9.45 -21.36 -18.32
C LEU A 127 -8.31 -21.48 -19.33
N LYS A 128 -7.57 -20.38 -19.54
CA LYS A 128 -6.47 -20.34 -20.50
C LYS A 128 -5.50 -19.22 -20.17
N VAL A 129 -4.23 -19.48 -20.42
CA VAL A 129 -3.18 -18.46 -20.42
C VAL A 129 -2.45 -18.54 -21.75
N ASP A 130 -2.53 -17.48 -22.55
CA ASP A 130 -1.73 -17.30 -23.73
C ASP A 130 -0.56 -16.38 -23.39
N THR A 131 0.63 -16.70 -23.89
CA THR A 131 1.83 -15.88 -23.71
C THR A 131 2.40 -15.48 -25.06
N SER A 132 2.88 -14.24 -25.14
CA SER A 132 3.68 -13.78 -26.26
C SER A 132 4.88 -13.02 -25.73
N SER A 133 5.99 -13.04 -26.46
CA SER A 133 7.17 -12.28 -26.06
C SER A 133 7.76 -11.52 -27.26
N VAL A 134 8.23 -10.32 -26.97
CA VAL A 134 8.93 -9.47 -27.93
C VAL A 134 10.23 -9.03 -27.29
N ILE A 135 11.30 -8.96 -28.09
CA ILE A 135 12.57 -8.37 -27.67
C ILE A 135 12.55 -6.92 -28.18
N GLU A 136 12.63 -5.96 -27.25
CA GLU A 136 12.70 -4.54 -27.55
C GLU A 136 14.06 -4.01 -27.12
N LYS A 137 14.59 -3.07 -27.90
CA LYS A 137 15.82 -2.35 -27.54
C LYS A 137 15.42 -0.95 -27.11
N GLU A 138 15.76 -0.61 -25.87
CA GLU A 138 15.60 0.74 -25.36
C GLU A 138 16.96 1.41 -25.24
N TYR A 139 17.02 2.68 -25.67
CA TYR A 139 18.22 3.48 -25.56
C TYR A 139 18.01 4.54 -24.49
N TYR A 140 18.94 4.64 -23.55
CA TYR A 140 18.90 5.68 -22.53
C TYR A 140 20.24 6.41 -22.48
N ILE A 141 20.16 7.68 -22.20
CA ILE A 141 21.30 8.54 -21.99
C ILE A 141 21.66 8.47 -20.52
N GLY A 142 22.73 7.74 -20.20
CA GLY A 142 23.27 7.65 -18.85
C GLY A 142 24.25 8.79 -18.61
N SER A 143 23.96 9.67 -17.66
CA SER A 143 24.94 10.62 -17.15
C SER A 143 25.79 9.91 -16.10
N LYS A 144 27.06 9.66 -16.36
CA LYS A 144 28.02 9.29 -15.32
C LYS A 144 28.36 10.52 -14.48
N GLY A 145 27.43 10.90 -13.60
CA GLY A 145 27.65 11.90 -12.57
C GLY A 145 28.46 11.31 -11.41
N GLY A 146 29.78 11.42 -11.47
CA GLY A 146 30.62 11.37 -10.27
C GLY A 146 30.58 12.75 -9.61
N TYR A 147 30.48 12.82 -8.30
CA TYR A 147 30.65 14.04 -7.50
C TYR A 147 31.98 14.69 -7.87
N GLY A 148 31.93 15.87 -8.51
CA GLY A 148 33.08 16.75 -8.75
C GLY A 148 33.83 16.57 -10.06
N GLY A 149 33.29 17.00 -11.19
CA GLY A 149 34.03 17.15 -12.45
C GLY A 149 33.17 17.59 -13.61
N MET A 150 33.43 18.76 -14.14
CA MET A 150 32.90 19.26 -15.42
C MET A 150 33.44 18.41 -16.57
N ASN A 151 32.84 17.28 -16.86
CA ASN A 151 32.88 16.58 -18.15
C ASN A 151 31.89 15.40 -18.07
N SER A 152 30.59 15.70 -18.17
CA SER A 152 29.57 14.67 -18.41
C SER A 152 29.61 14.30 -19.89
N GLN A 153 30.30 13.22 -20.25
CA GLN A 153 30.05 12.58 -21.51
C GLN A 153 28.77 11.76 -21.35
N ASP A 154 27.72 12.22 -22.00
CA ASP A 154 26.48 11.46 -22.16
C ASP A 154 26.80 10.19 -22.96
N THR A 155 26.72 9.03 -22.30
CA THR A 155 26.90 7.73 -22.96
C THR A 155 25.53 7.17 -23.31
N LEU A 156 25.29 6.95 -24.59
CA LEU A 156 24.15 6.20 -25.06
C LEU A 156 24.33 4.74 -24.73
N SER A 157 23.50 4.21 -23.83
CA SER A 157 23.50 2.80 -23.45
C SER A 157 22.30 2.10 -24.06
N GLU A 158 22.53 0.91 -24.63
CA GLU A 158 21.47 0.05 -25.15
C GLU A 158 21.08 -0.98 -24.09
N LEU A 159 19.80 -1.08 -23.81
CA LEU A 159 19.23 -2.11 -22.95
C LEU A 159 18.33 -3.01 -23.79
N THR A 160 18.65 -4.30 -23.83
CA THR A 160 17.79 -5.29 -24.47
C THR A 160 16.76 -5.82 -23.47
N LEU A 161 15.50 -5.54 -23.71
CA LEU A 161 14.38 -5.95 -22.87
C LEU A 161 13.60 -7.09 -23.54
N LYS A 162 13.32 -8.14 -22.78
CA LYS A 162 12.34 -9.16 -23.18
C LYS A 162 11.01 -8.84 -22.54
N LYS A 163 10.09 -8.30 -23.30
CA LYS A 163 8.72 -7.99 -22.89
C LYS A 163 7.85 -9.23 -23.06
N ILE A 164 7.28 -9.72 -21.98
CA ILE A 164 6.39 -10.88 -21.99
C ILE A 164 4.98 -10.39 -21.69
N SER A 165 4.05 -10.67 -22.59
CA SER A 165 2.63 -10.38 -22.42
C SER A 165 1.86 -11.64 -22.11
N PHE A 166 0.98 -11.56 -21.13
CA PHE A 166 0.08 -12.65 -20.72
C PHE A 166 -1.36 -12.26 -21.03
N ARG A 167 -2.10 -13.14 -21.70
CA ARG A 167 -3.54 -13.02 -21.86
C ARG A 167 -4.20 -14.13 -21.05
N VAL A 168 -4.83 -13.74 -19.94
CA VAL A 168 -5.50 -14.65 -19.03
C VAL A 168 -7.00 -14.68 -19.33
N LYS A 169 -7.56 -15.87 -19.57
CA LYS A 169 -8.99 -16.08 -19.74
C LYS A 169 -9.53 -16.85 -18.54
N PHE A 170 -10.56 -16.32 -17.91
CA PHE A 170 -11.27 -16.95 -16.79
C PHE A 170 -12.78 -16.77 -16.98
N LYS A 171 -13.57 -17.52 -16.21
CA LYS A 171 -15.02 -17.42 -16.24
C LYS A 171 -15.46 -16.53 -15.07
N ASP A 172 -16.15 -15.45 -15.39
CA ASP A 172 -16.82 -14.61 -14.41
C ASP A 172 -18.20 -15.17 -14.06
N ASP A 173 -18.61 -15.04 -12.78
CA ASP A 173 -19.97 -15.29 -12.35
C ASP A 173 -20.75 -13.98 -12.49
N GLY A 174 -21.44 -13.83 -13.63
CA GLY A 174 -22.11 -12.57 -14.01
C GLY A 174 -23.26 -12.17 -13.10
N ASP A 175 -23.76 -13.07 -12.25
CA ASP A 175 -24.87 -12.80 -11.34
C ASP A 175 -24.42 -12.15 -10.02
N LYS A 176 -23.11 -11.99 -9.82
CA LYS A 176 -22.52 -11.41 -8.60
C LYS A 176 -21.54 -10.30 -8.93
N ARG A 177 -21.44 -9.33 -8.02
CA ARG A 177 -20.37 -8.33 -8.09
C ARG A 177 -19.07 -8.97 -7.65
N ASN A 178 -18.17 -9.23 -8.60
CA ASN A 178 -16.89 -9.87 -8.36
C ASN A 178 -15.73 -8.87 -8.43
N TYR A 179 -14.69 -9.14 -7.64
CA TYR A 179 -13.44 -8.40 -7.64
C TYR A 179 -12.30 -9.42 -7.88
N TYR A 180 -11.46 -9.15 -8.87
CA TYR A 180 -10.38 -10.05 -9.23
C TYR A 180 -9.03 -9.42 -8.91
N ARG A 181 -8.12 -10.24 -8.39
CA ARG A 181 -6.73 -9.88 -8.20
C ARG A 181 -5.86 -10.88 -8.94
N LEU A 182 -5.11 -10.39 -9.93
CA LEU A 182 -4.07 -11.18 -10.59
C LEU A 182 -2.77 -11.10 -9.79
N VAL A 183 -2.21 -12.26 -9.45
CA VAL A 183 -0.89 -12.35 -8.80
C VAL A 183 0.07 -13.01 -9.77
N VAL A 184 1.12 -12.28 -10.15
CA VAL A 184 2.20 -12.79 -10.99
C VAL A 184 3.43 -12.97 -10.10
N ARG A 185 3.98 -14.18 -10.07
CA ARG A 185 5.22 -14.49 -9.34
C ARG A 185 6.34 -14.77 -10.34
N LYS A 186 7.45 -14.03 -10.23
CA LYS A 186 8.68 -14.28 -10.97
C LYS A 186 9.64 -15.09 -10.09
N ARG A 187 10.12 -16.24 -10.58
CA ARG A 187 11.20 -16.99 -9.94
C ARG A 187 12.44 -16.84 -10.80
N ILE A 188 13.54 -16.40 -10.20
CA ILE A 188 14.84 -16.25 -10.86
C ILE A 188 15.73 -17.35 -10.31
N TYR A 189 16.29 -18.16 -11.20
CA TYR A 189 17.31 -19.14 -10.88
C TYR A 189 18.65 -18.55 -11.29
N PHE A 190 19.61 -18.62 -10.40
CA PHE A 190 21.00 -18.31 -10.71
C PHE A 190 21.70 -19.68 -10.89
N GLU A 191 22.37 -19.86 -12.00
CA GLU A 191 23.30 -21.00 -12.19
C GLU A 191 24.60 -20.56 -11.57
N ASP A 192 25.16 -21.40 -10.64
CA ASP A 192 26.46 -21.22 -9.99
C ASP A 192 27.60 -21.58 -10.95
#